data_b93681ddabe21b453a03808b340ce307
#
_entry.id   b93681ddabe21b453a03808b340ce307
#
_cell.length_a   1.000
_cell.length_b   1.000
_cell.length_c   1.000
_cell.angle_alpha   90.00
_cell.angle_beta   90.00
_cell.angle_gamma   90.00
#
_symmetry.space_group_name_H-M   'P 1'
#
loop_
_entity.id
_entity.type
_entity.pdbx_description
1 polymer ?
#
loop_
_entity_poly.entity_id
_entity_poly.type
_entity_poly.pdbx_seq_one_letter_code
_entity_poly.pdbx_strand_id
1 'polypeptide(L)'
;MKKLSLYIFLVLLWCNVGFAEWKNFTPNDTTGMYTYFDTTSIKKVDGYTQVWTMTDSSLPGPEGILSFKMLFNFDCNSLSAKIIQGESFTENMGKGESTSRELPDEWIDFAPNSVTYNLAKHVCNL
;
A
#
# COMPACT_ATOMS: atom_id res chain seq x y z
N MET A 1 -38.21 6.89 17.95
CA MET A 1 -37.90 5.76 17.07
C MET A 1 -37.29 6.19 15.73
N LYS A 2 -37.81 7.22 15.09
CA LYS A 2 -37.27 7.73 13.83
C LYS A 2 -35.82 8.23 13.98
N LYS A 3 -35.44 8.80 15.14
CA LYS A 3 -34.09 9.27 15.41
C LYS A 3 -33.07 8.11 15.49
N LEU A 4 -33.47 6.99 16.08
CA LEU A 4 -32.60 5.82 16.20
C LEU A 4 -32.27 5.22 14.84
N SER A 5 -33.24 5.14 13.94
CA SER A 5 -33.03 4.66 12.56
C SER A 5 -32.06 5.54 11.78
N LEU A 6 -32.12 6.86 11.97
CA LEU A 6 -31.22 7.80 11.34
C LEU A 6 -29.79 7.62 11.84
N TYR A 7 -29.59 7.41 13.15
CA TYR A 7 -28.27 7.14 13.72
C TYR A 7 -27.65 5.86 13.19
N ILE A 8 -28.42 4.79 13.08
CA ILE A 8 -27.95 3.52 12.51
C ILE A 8 -27.53 3.71 11.07
N PHE A 9 -28.27 4.45 10.29
CA PHE A 9 -27.95 4.74 8.89
C PHE A 9 -26.65 5.55 8.77
N LEU A 10 -26.47 6.57 9.61
CA LEU A 10 -25.24 7.38 9.63
C LEU A 10 -24.03 6.56 10.03
N VAL A 11 -24.15 5.68 11.02
CA VAL A 11 -23.06 4.79 11.45
C VAL A 11 -22.67 3.82 10.32
N LEU A 12 -23.64 3.29 9.58
CA LEU A 12 -23.35 2.41 8.43
C LEU A 12 -22.63 3.17 7.31
N LEU A 13 -22.97 4.42 7.06
CA LEU A 13 -22.27 5.26 6.09
C LEU A 13 -20.83 5.51 6.52
N TRP A 14 -20.58 5.75 7.80
CA TRP A 14 -19.24 5.94 8.33
C TRP A 14 -18.39 4.67 8.22
N CYS A 15 -18.98 3.48 8.40
CA CYS A 15 -18.29 2.20 8.27
C CYS A 15 -17.83 1.92 6.84
N ASN A 16 -18.42 2.58 5.84
CA ASN A 16 -18.03 2.43 4.44
C ASN A 16 -16.98 3.45 3.98
N VAL A 17 -16.62 4.40 4.83
CA VAL A 17 -15.59 5.41 4.54
C VAL A 17 -14.24 4.88 5.00
N GLY A 18 -13.27 4.82 4.12
CA GLY A 18 -11.89 4.48 4.46
C GLY A 18 -11.48 3.04 4.21
N PHE A 19 -12.28 2.24 3.51
CA PHE A 19 -11.82 0.94 3.04
C PHE A 19 -10.81 1.13 1.90
N ALA A 20 -9.64 0.50 2.03
CA ALA A 20 -8.65 0.48 0.99
C ALA A 20 -9.18 -0.25 -0.25
N GLU A 21 -8.86 0.27 -1.43
CA GLU A 21 -9.13 -0.39 -2.70
C GLU A 21 -7.81 -0.89 -3.27
N TRP A 22 -7.47 -2.13 -2.94
CA TRP A 22 -6.24 -2.75 -3.40
C TRP A 22 -6.36 -3.21 -4.84
N LYS A 23 -5.56 -2.60 -5.71
CA LYS A 23 -5.46 -2.99 -7.11
C LYS A 23 -4.17 -3.74 -7.34
N ASN A 24 -4.26 -4.92 -7.95
CA ASN A 24 -3.08 -5.71 -8.28
C ASN A 24 -2.33 -5.05 -9.44
N PHE A 25 -1.10 -4.64 -9.17
CA PHE A 25 -0.24 -4.00 -10.16
C PHE A 25 0.59 -5.01 -10.94
N THR A 26 0.71 -6.25 -10.45
CA THR A 26 1.50 -7.31 -11.08
C THR A 26 0.68 -8.59 -11.27
N PRO A 27 -0.48 -8.53 -12.00
CA PRO A 27 -1.39 -9.69 -12.09
C PRO A 27 -0.80 -10.89 -12.82
N ASN A 28 0.24 -10.69 -13.63
CA ASN A 28 0.87 -11.75 -14.41
C ASN A 28 2.22 -12.19 -13.84
N ASP A 29 2.50 -11.84 -12.58
CA ASP A 29 3.75 -12.23 -11.94
C ASP A 29 3.79 -13.73 -11.72
N THR A 30 4.90 -14.36 -12.13
CA THR A 30 5.11 -15.80 -12.00
C THR A 30 6.00 -16.18 -10.82
N THR A 31 6.51 -15.18 -10.08
CA THR A 31 7.39 -15.42 -8.93
C THR A 31 6.63 -15.80 -7.66
N GLY A 32 5.31 -15.61 -7.65
CA GLY A 32 4.48 -15.81 -6.46
C GLY A 32 4.42 -14.59 -5.55
N MET A 33 5.02 -13.48 -5.95
CA MET A 33 4.93 -12.21 -5.23
C MET A 33 4.06 -11.23 -6.03
N TYR A 34 3.05 -10.69 -5.37
CA TYR A 34 2.13 -9.75 -6.01
C TYR A 34 2.19 -8.40 -5.32
N THR A 35 2.25 -7.35 -6.12
CA THR A 35 2.25 -5.98 -5.62
C THR A 35 0.91 -5.33 -5.88
N TYR A 36 0.35 -4.76 -4.82
CA TYR A 36 -0.93 -4.04 -4.84
C TYR A 36 -0.68 -2.59 -4.44
N PHE A 37 -1.52 -1.70 -4.91
CA PHE A 37 -1.57 -0.33 -4.39
C PHE A 37 -3.01 0.06 -4.09
N ASP A 38 -3.16 0.92 -3.08
CA ASP A 38 -4.48 1.41 -2.66
C ASP A 38 -4.83 2.64 -3.49
N THR A 39 -5.77 2.47 -4.42
CA THR A 39 -6.18 3.54 -5.33
C THR A 39 -6.82 4.73 -4.61
N THR A 40 -7.36 4.52 -3.41
CA THR A 40 -7.98 5.58 -2.62
C THR A 40 -6.99 6.37 -1.78
N SER A 41 -5.76 5.87 -1.63
CA SER A 41 -4.73 6.49 -0.79
C SER A 41 -3.82 7.46 -1.53
N ILE A 42 -3.90 7.51 -2.84
CA ILE A 42 -3.01 8.34 -3.67
C ILE A 42 -3.29 9.82 -3.42
N LYS A 43 -2.27 10.55 -2.97
CA LYS A 43 -2.40 11.98 -2.70
C LYS A 43 -1.07 12.71 -2.84
N LYS A 44 -1.14 14.02 -3.05
CA LYS A 44 0.04 14.89 -3.04
C LYS A 44 0.32 15.34 -1.62
N VAL A 45 1.57 15.16 -1.17
CA VAL A 45 2.03 15.57 0.16
C VAL A 45 3.40 16.23 -0.02
N ASP A 46 3.51 17.51 0.31
CA ASP A 46 4.76 18.28 0.22
C ASP A 46 5.46 18.17 -1.15
N GLY A 47 4.68 18.13 -2.23
CA GLY A 47 5.21 18.01 -3.59
C GLY A 47 5.54 16.60 -4.05
N TYR A 48 5.36 15.61 -3.17
CA TYR A 48 5.55 14.20 -3.49
C TYR A 48 4.20 13.51 -3.69
N THR A 49 4.21 12.38 -4.40
CA THR A 49 3.02 11.53 -4.53
C THR A 49 3.11 10.40 -3.51
N GLN A 50 2.15 10.37 -2.60
CA GLN A 50 2.09 9.37 -1.54
C GLN A 50 1.07 8.29 -1.86
N VAL A 51 1.41 7.04 -1.61
CA VAL A 51 0.51 5.91 -1.84
C VAL A 51 0.83 4.75 -0.90
N TRP A 52 -0.21 4.08 -0.40
CA TRP A 52 -0.06 2.81 0.30
C TRP A 52 0.10 1.68 -0.70
N THR A 53 1.05 0.81 -0.43
CA THR A 53 1.32 -0.39 -1.22
C THR A 53 1.23 -1.63 -0.33
N MET A 54 1.04 -2.78 -0.95
CA MET A 54 1.08 -4.07 -0.28
C MET A 54 1.78 -5.07 -1.19
N THR A 55 2.73 -5.80 -0.62
CA THR A 55 3.33 -6.95 -1.29
C THR A 55 2.81 -8.21 -0.62
N ASP A 56 2.23 -9.10 -1.41
CA ASP A 56 1.66 -10.35 -0.94
C ASP A 56 2.40 -11.53 -1.56
N SER A 57 2.75 -12.52 -0.75
CA SER A 57 3.52 -13.67 -1.19
C SER A 57 2.72 -14.96 -1.08
N SER A 58 2.81 -15.82 -2.09
CA SER A 58 2.20 -17.14 -2.04
C SER A 58 2.98 -18.13 -1.17
N LEU A 59 4.25 -17.82 -0.87
CA LEU A 59 5.12 -18.65 -0.02
C LEU A 59 5.60 -17.83 1.17
N PRO A 60 5.66 -18.44 2.38
CA PRO A 60 6.13 -17.71 3.54
C PRO A 60 7.60 -17.32 3.41
N GLY A 61 7.89 -16.08 3.76
CA GLY A 61 9.25 -15.58 3.87
C GLY A 61 9.86 -15.87 5.23
N PRO A 62 11.00 -15.22 5.55
CA PRO A 62 11.61 -15.33 6.87
C PRO A 62 10.59 -14.98 7.97
N GLU A 63 10.67 -15.70 9.09
CA GLU A 63 9.78 -15.52 10.24
C GLU A 63 8.28 -15.77 9.94
N GLY A 64 7.98 -16.46 8.83
CA GLY A 64 6.61 -16.78 8.45
C GLY A 64 5.81 -15.59 7.90
N ILE A 65 6.50 -14.55 7.44
CA ILE A 65 5.85 -13.35 6.90
C ILE A 65 5.28 -13.64 5.51
N LEU A 66 4.00 -13.30 5.30
CA LEU A 66 3.30 -13.51 4.03
C LEU A 66 2.94 -12.22 3.31
N SER A 67 2.91 -11.09 4.01
CA SER A 67 2.63 -9.81 3.36
C SER A 67 3.28 -8.63 4.07
N PHE A 68 3.45 -7.53 3.32
CA PHE A 68 3.97 -6.27 3.82
C PHE A 68 3.09 -5.13 3.34
N LYS A 69 2.87 -4.16 4.20
CA LYS A 69 2.32 -2.86 3.79
C LYS A 69 3.39 -1.80 3.91
N MET A 70 3.51 -0.96 2.90
CA MET A 70 4.44 0.16 2.92
C MET A 70 3.77 1.43 2.40
N LEU A 71 4.01 2.53 3.09
CA LEU A 71 3.60 3.85 2.64
C LEU A 71 4.81 4.50 1.97
N PHE A 72 4.69 4.78 0.67
CA PHE A 72 5.74 5.43 -0.10
C PHE A 72 5.42 6.90 -0.36
N ASN A 73 6.47 7.73 -0.31
CA ASN A 73 6.48 9.02 -0.99
C ASN A 73 7.32 8.85 -2.26
N PHE A 74 6.74 9.14 -3.41
CA PHE A 74 7.47 9.13 -4.68
C PHE A 74 7.81 10.55 -5.11
N ASP A 75 9.07 10.77 -5.48
CA ASP A 75 9.49 11.98 -6.20
C ASP A 75 9.26 11.72 -7.68
N CYS A 76 8.27 12.41 -8.25
CA CYS A 76 7.88 12.17 -9.64
C CYS A 76 8.89 12.70 -10.67
N ASN A 77 9.83 13.53 -10.25
CA ASN A 77 10.89 14.02 -11.14
C ASN A 77 12.01 13.00 -11.32
N SER A 78 12.44 12.39 -10.22
CA SER A 78 13.53 11.41 -10.20
C SER A 78 13.06 9.96 -10.23
N LEU A 79 11.78 9.71 -9.93
CA LEU A 79 11.18 8.40 -9.73
C LEU A 79 11.86 7.61 -8.59
N SER A 80 12.43 8.34 -7.63
CA SER A 80 12.92 7.78 -6.38
C SER A 80 11.79 7.71 -5.35
N ALA A 81 11.99 6.94 -4.30
CA ALA A 81 10.99 6.76 -3.26
C ALA A 81 11.60 6.82 -1.87
N LYS A 82 10.81 7.30 -0.92
CA LYS A 82 11.11 7.22 0.50
C LYS A 82 10.00 6.41 1.17
N ILE A 83 10.38 5.43 1.98
CA ILE A 83 9.42 4.62 2.73
C ILE A 83 9.10 5.34 4.03
N ILE A 84 7.84 5.70 4.22
CA ILE A 84 7.39 6.48 5.39
C ILE A 84 6.94 5.58 6.53
N GLN A 85 6.26 4.48 6.20
CA GLN A 85 5.82 3.49 7.17
C GLN A 85 5.93 2.10 6.56
N GLY A 86 6.17 1.09 7.39
CA GLY A 86 6.23 -0.29 6.95
C GLY A 86 5.77 -1.24 8.05
N GLU A 87 4.97 -2.23 7.66
CA GLU A 87 4.50 -3.29 8.54
C GLU A 87 4.56 -4.62 7.82
N SER A 88 4.95 -5.67 8.56
CA SER A 88 4.89 -7.05 8.06
C SER A 88 3.76 -7.80 8.73
N PHE A 89 3.20 -8.79 8.03
CA PHE A 89 2.05 -9.55 8.48
C PHE A 89 2.30 -11.05 8.31
N THR A 90 1.77 -11.84 9.25
CA THR A 90 1.92 -13.30 9.24
C THR A 90 0.96 -14.00 8.28
N GLU A 91 -0.03 -13.29 7.77
CA GLU A 91 -1.00 -13.82 6.81
C GLU A 91 -1.02 -12.98 5.54
N ASN A 92 -1.68 -13.50 4.50
CA ASN A 92 -1.82 -12.80 3.24
C ASN A 92 -2.69 -11.55 3.35
N MET A 93 -2.49 -10.61 2.44
CA MET A 93 -3.30 -9.41 2.30
C MET A 93 -3.37 -8.53 3.55
N GLY A 94 -2.27 -8.44 4.29
CA GLY A 94 -2.18 -7.57 5.46
C GLY A 94 -3.00 -8.04 6.64
N LYS A 95 -3.19 -9.34 6.77
CA LYS A 95 -3.92 -9.96 7.88
C LYS A 95 -2.97 -10.66 8.84
N GLY A 96 -3.51 -11.10 9.98
CA GLY A 96 -2.74 -11.79 11.02
C GLY A 96 -2.01 -10.81 11.92
N GLU A 97 -0.95 -11.29 12.55
CA GLU A 97 -0.13 -10.48 13.44
C GLU A 97 0.73 -9.50 12.65
N SER A 98 0.72 -8.24 13.05
CA SER A 98 1.51 -7.20 12.43
C SER A 98 2.73 -6.85 13.27
N THR A 99 3.83 -6.55 12.59
CA THR A 99 5.05 -6.04 13.20
C THR A 99 5.51 -4.81 12.45
N SER A 100 5.69 -3.70 13.16
CA SER A 100 6.26 -2.49 12.57
C SER A 100 7.74 -2.74 12.26
N ARG A 101 8.20 -2.22 11.12
CA ARG A 101 9.58 -2.39 10.67
C ARG A 101 10.34 -1.08 10.77
N GLU A 102 11.62 -1.17 11.15
CA GLU A 102 12.54 -0.05 11.02
C GLU A 102 12.82 0.20 9.54
N LEU A 103 12.83 1.46 9.17
CA LEU A 103 12.95 1.88 7.78
C LEU A 103 14.17 2.76 7.60
N PRO A 104 14.85 2.67 6.44
CA PRO A 104 15.89 3.63 6.11
C PRO A 104 15.28 5.03 5.96
N ASP A 105 15.90 6.03 6.57
CA ASP A 105 15.48 7.43 6.46
C ASP A 105 16.22 8.08 5.29
N GLU A 106 16.00 7.55 4.09
CA GLU A 106 16.69 8.00 2.88
C GLU A 106 15.82 7.78 1.64
N TRP A 107 16.12 8.54 0.59
CA TRP A 107 15.54 8.33 -0.72
C TRP A 107 16.23 7.19 -1.42
N ILE A 108 15.46 6.29 -2.01
CA ILE A 108 15.95 5.09 -2.67
C ILE A 108 15.70 5.22 -4.17
N ASP A 109 16.76 5.01 -4.97
CA ASP A 109 16.65 4.93 -6.42
C ASP A 109 16.42 3.48 -6.82
N PHE A 110 15.30 3.22 -7.47
CA PHE A 110 14.97 1.89 -7.96
C PHE A 110 15.45 1.70 -9.39
N ALA A 111 15.88 0.49 -9.71
CA ALA A 111 16.30 0.15 -11.05
C ALA A 111 15.19 0.40 -12.06
N PRO A 112 15.49 0.95 -13.25
CA PRO A 112 14.51 1.07 -14.31
C PRO A 112 13.85 -0.27 -14.61
N ASN A 113 12.54 -0.25 -14.84
CA ASN A 113 11.69 -1.42 -15.09
C ASN A 113 11.48 -2.35 -13.89
N SER A 114 11.96 -1.99 -12.70
CA SER A 114 11.54 -2.68 -11.47
C SER A 114 10.06 -2.40 -11.19
N VAL A 115 9.43 -3.25 -10.37
CA VAL A 115 8.01 -3.07 -10.02
C VAL A 115 7.78 -1.72 -9.35
N THR A 116 8.63 -1.34 -8.39
CA THR A 116 8.48 -0.07 -7.67
C THR A 116 8.71 1.13 -8.59
N TYR A 117 9.68 1.06 -9.49
CA TYR A 117 9.91 2.10 -10.49
C TYR A 117 8.69 2.28 -11.39
N ASN A 118 8.13 1.19 -11.90
CA ASN A 118 6.95 1.23 -12.76
C ASN A 118 5.71 1.73 -12.00
N LEU A 119 5.59 1.37 -10.73
CA LEU A 119 4.51 1.87 -9.88
C LEU A 119 4.61 3.38 -9.68
N ALA A 120 5.83 3.89 -9.45
CA ALA A 120 6.07 5.33 -9.35
C ALA A 120 5.63 6.06 -10.62
N LYS A 121 6.01 5.55 -11.78
CA LYS A 121 5.58 6.12 -13.06
C LYS A 121 4.07 6.13 -13.20
N HIS A 122 3.42 5.04 -12.81
CA HIS A 122 1.97 4.92 -12.90
C HIS A 122 1.25 5.94 -12.02
N VAL A 123 1.58 5.98 -10.72
CA VAL A 123 0.91 6.87 -9.77
C VAL A 123 1.25 8.34 -9.98
N CYS A 124 2.42 8.65 -10.52
CA CYS A 124 2.82 10.02 -10.84
C CYS A 124 2.08 10.58 -12.05
N ASN A 125 1.52 9.73 -12.89
CA ASN A 125 0.78 10.14 -14.10
C ASN A 125 -0.74 10.10 -13.93
N LEU A 126 -1.21 9.89 -12.73
CA LEU A 126 -2.65 9.90 -12.43
C LEU A 126 -3.19 11.30 -12.17
#